data_ac59d8f1d48ed7ef6e1136dc8966e805
#
_entry.id   ac59d8f1d48ed7ef6e1136dc8966e805
#
_cell.length_a   1.000
_cell.length_b   1.000
_cell.length_c   1.000
_cell.angle_alpha   90.00
_cell.angle_beta   90.00
_cell.angle_gamma   90.00
#
_symmetry.space_group_name_H-M   'P 1'
#
loop_
_entity.id
_entity.type
_entity.pdbx_description
1 polymer ?
#
loop_
_entity_poly.entity_id
_entity_poly.type
_entity_poly.pdbx_seq_one_letter_code
_entity_poly.pdbx_strand_id
1 'polypeptide(L)'
;MNKTYIATMGERFFMSKIAIATDSNSGITQAQGRELGIFVMPMPFYINDELFLEDITLSQEQFYQRLEEGADVKTTQPAPGDVLELWDRILKDYDELVYIPMSSGLSSSCETAVMLAQDYGGRVQVVNNQRISVTLRQSALDAQALAAAGRSAAEIKALLEQTKFDSDIYITVDTLKYLKKGGRCTPAAAAIGTVLNLKPVLRIKGEKLDAFSKTRGWKAAKKAMIDAILQTIARDFPDCRGPEDLHLAAAFTGEAESAQEWLSELEEAFPGYPIHMDPLSLSVACHIGPGARAVTVTRALRI
;
A
#
# COMPACT_ATOMS: atom_id res chain seq x y z
N MET A 1 55.52 -29.35 29.10
CA MET A 1 54.05 -29.49 29.03
C MET A 1 53.44 -28.11 28.76
N ASN A 2 53.23 -27.77 27.47
CA ASN A 2 52.60 -26.49 27.06
C ASN A 2 51.11 -26.76 26.88
N LYS A 3 50.30 -26.12 27.73
CA LYS A 3 48.85 -26.04 27.52
C LYS A 3 48.55 -24.82 26.65
N THR A 4 48.26 -25.08 25.40
CA THR A 4 47.73 -24.09 24.48
C THR A 4 46.28 -23.77 24.86
N TYR A 5 46.02 -22.57 25.35
CA TYR A 5 44.65 -22.07 25.50
C TYR A 5 44.14 -21.62 24.13
N ILE A 6 43.17 -22.37 23.60
CA ILE A 6 42.36 -21.92 22.47
C ILE A 6 41.27 -21.06 23.06
N ALA A 7 41.39 -19.73 22.88
CA ALA A 7 40.33 -18.80 23.15
C ALA A 7 39.34 -18.85 21.96
N THR A 8 38.21 -19.50 22.17
CA THR A 8 37.06 -19.37 21.28
C THR A 8 36.48 -17.97 21.46
N MET A 9 36.82 -17.05 20.54
CA MET A 9 36.09 -15.78 20.37
C MET A 9 34.68 -16.10 19.85
N GLY A 10 33.72 -16.13 20.74
CA GLY A 10 32.32 -16.11 20.38
C GLY A 10 32.03 -14.76 19.76
N GLU A 11 31.92 -14.69 18.43
CA GLU A 11 31.33 -13.54 17.74
C GLU A 11 29.90 -13.42 18.26
N ARG A 12 29.67 -12.43 19.14
CA ARG A 12 28.32 -11.96 19.41
C ARG A 12 27.83 -11.30 18.13
N PHE A 13 27.04 -12.01 17.32
CA PHE A 13 26.22 -11.39 16.29
C PHE A 13 25.26 -10.45 16.98
N PHE A 14 25.59 -9.16 17.02
CA PHE A 14 24.63 -8.11 17.33
C PHE A 14 23.71 -8.03 16.13
N MET A 15 22.45 -8.47 16.29
CA MET A 15 21.44 -8.26 15.27
C MET A 15 21.23 -6.75 15.09
N SER A 16 21.35 -6.25 13.86
CA SER A 16 21.08 -4.86 13.53
C SER A 16 19.66 -4.50 13.95
N LYS A 17 19.50 -3.36 14.58
CA LYS A 17 18.20 -2.80 14.92
C LYS A 17 17.60 -2.15 13.68
N ILE A 18 16.66 -2.82 13.04
CA ILE A 18 16.04 -2.42 11.77
C ILE A 18 14.75 -1.66 12.03
N ALA A 19 14.63 -0.45 11.48
CA ALA A 19 13.38 0.29 11.42
C ALA A 19 12.60 -0.05 10.15
N ILE A 20 11.27 -0.04 10.25
CA ILE A 20 10.38 -0.15 9.10
C ILE A 20 9.66 1.18 8.92
N ALA A 21 9.69 1.69 7.70
CA ALA A 21 8.93 2.88 7.31
C ALA A 21 8.19 2.66 6.00
N THR A 22 7.05 3.34 5.86
CA THR A 22 6.23 3.39 4.64
C THR A 22 5.72 4.81 4.43
N ASP A 23 4.93 5.05 3.39
CA ASP A 23 4.19 6.30 3.24
C ASP A 23 2.69 6.14 3.59
N SER A 24 1.97 7.26 3.73
CA SER A 24 0.56 7.24 4.12
C SER A 24 -0.37 6.57 3.09
N ASN A 25 0.13 6.30 1.86
CA ASN A 25 -0.63 5.50 0.90
C ASN A 25 -0.77 4.02 1.29
N SER A 26 -0.09 3.57 2.33
CA SER A 26 -0.34 2.27 2.97
C SER A 26 -1.70 2.21 3.69
N GLY A 27 -2.32 3.37 3.97
CA GLY A 27 -3.48 3.47 4.85
C GLY A 27 -3.12 3.48 6.35
N ILE A 28 -1.85 3.27 6.72
CA ILE A 28 -1.40 3.37 8.11
C ILE A 28 -1.39 4.84 8.50
N THR A 29 -2.23 5.20 9.50
CA THR A 29 -2.24 6.55 10.05
C THR A 29 -1.02 6.80 10.94
N GLN A 30 -0.75 8.09 11.28
CA GLN A 30 0.32 8.43 12.22
C GLN A 30 0.11 7.78 13.60
N ALA A 31 -1.16 7.65 14.03
CA ALA A 31 -1.50 6.98 15.29
C ALA A 31 -1.22 5.47 15.23
N GLN A 32 -1.73 4.80 14.20
CA GLN A 32 -1.48 3.37 13.97
C GLN A 32 0.02 3.08 13.77
N GLY A 33 0.76 3.95 13.08
CA GLY A 33 2.20 3.81 12.92
C GLY A 33 2.94 3.77 14.26
N ARG A 34 2.56 4.63 15.20
CA ARG A 34 3.12 4.61 16.57
C ARG A 34 2.78 3.32 17.32
N GLU A 35 1.55 2.82 17.20
CA GLU A 35 1.11 1.59 17.85
C GLU A 35 1.82 0.35 17.26
N LEU A 36 2.00 0.33 15.94
CA LEU A 36 2.65 -0.76 15.22
C LEU A 36 4.18 -0.69 15.27
N GLY A 37 4.77 0.44 15.67
CA GLY A 37 6.21 0.66 15.58
C GLY A 37 6.70 0.85 14.13
N ILE A 38 5.85 1.36 13.23
CA ILE A 38 6.14 1.64 11.84
C ILE A 38 6.14 3.15 11.63
N PHE A 39 7.19 3.68 11.01
CA PHE A 39 7.26 5.09 10.67
C PHE A 39 6.47 5.38 9.39
N VAL A 40 5.71 6.47 9.38
CA VAL A 40 4.86 6.82 8.24
C VAL A 40 5.23 8.19 7.70
N MET A 41 5.65 8.23 6.41
CA MET A 41 5.86 9.47 5.66
C MET A 41 4.51 10.03 5.21
N PRO A 42 4.08 11.19 5.68
CA PRO A 42 2.80 11.76 5.25
C PRO A 42 2.91 12.23 3.79
N MET A 43 1.94 11.83 2.96
CA MET A 43 1.91 12.25 1.57
C MET A 43 1.30 13.65 1.43
N PRO A 44 1.97 14.56 0.71
CA PRO A 44 1.45 15.88 0.44
C PRO A 44 0.46 15.88 -0.72
N PHE A 45 -0.55 16.74 -0.62
CA PHE A 45 -1.50 17.04 -1.69
C PHE A 45 -1.98 18.48 -1.57
N TYR A 46 -2.54 19.02 -2.65
CA TYR A 46 -3.04 20.37 -2.73
C TYR A 46 -4.56 20.39 -2.90
N ILE A 47 -5.21 21.31 -2.22
CA ILE A 47 -6.62 21.68 -2.44
C ILE A 47 -6.64 23.16 -2.73
N ASN A 48 -7.08 23.57 -3.92
CA ASN A 48 -7.10 24.97 -4.36
C ASN A 48 -5.75 25.68 -4.13
N ASP A 49 -4.65 24.98 -4.49
CA ASP A 49 -3.27 25.45 -4.35
C ASP A 49 -2.76 25.59 -2.89
N GLU A 50 -3.54 25.24 -1.87
CA GLU A 50 -3.12 25.12 -0.49
C GLU A 50 -2.57 23.70 -0.22
N LEU A 51 -1.39 23.63 0.42
CA LEU A 51 -0.72 22.36 0.75
C LEU A 51 -1.30 21.72 2.00
N PHE A 52 -1.62 20.43 1.91
CA PHE A 52 -2.03 19.59 3.03
C PHE A 52 -1.15 18.37 3.15
N LEU A 53 -0.97 17.92 4.39
CA LEU A 53 -0.32 16.66 4.73
C LEU A 53 -1.37 15.70 5.27
N GLU A 54 -1.44 14.53 4.69
CA GLU A 54 -2.38 13.50 5.07
C GLU A 54 -2.24 13.11 6.55
N ASP A 55 -3.40 12.95 7.22
CA ASP A 55 -3.50 12.59 8.63
C ASP A 55 -2.82 13.57 9.62
N ILE A 56 -2.40 14.75 9.14
CA ILE A 56 -1.78 15.81 9.96
C ILE A 56 -2.60 17.09 9.90
N THR A 57 -2.87 17.61 8.69
CA THR A 57 -3.47 18.93 8.52
C THR A 57 -4.90 18.90 7.99
N LEU A 58 -5.42 17.73 7.59
CA LEU A 58 -6.78 17.57 7.08
C LEU A 58 -7.34 16.20 7.42
N SER A 59 -8.61 16.15 7.86
CA SER A 59 -9.35 14.90 8.06
C SER A 59 -9.97 14.37 6.76
N GLN A 60 -10.34 13.07 6.75
CA GLN A 60 -11.10 12.44 5.66
C GLN A 60 -12.40 13.20 5.37
N GLU A 61 -13.19 13.52 6.39
CA GLU A 61 -14.46 14.23 6.27
C GLU A 61 -14.29 15.61 5.61
N GLN A 62 -13.34 16.41 6.10
CA GLN A 62 -13.04 17.73 5.54
C GLN A 62 -12.59 17.66 4.07
N PHE A 63 -11.83 16.62 3.71
CA PHE A 63 -11.39 16.40 2.34
C PHE A 63 -12.59 16.16 1.41
N TYR A 64 -13.47 15.21 1.76
CA TYR A 64 -14.63 14.89 0.90
C TYR A 64 -15.61 16.03 0.81
N GLN A 65 -15.85 16.77 1.90
CA GLN A 65 -16.66 17.99 1.85
C GLN A 65 -16.11 19.00 0.82
N ARG A 66 -14.82 19.31 0.85
CA ARG A 66 -14.20 20.21 -0.11
C ARG A 66 -14.27 19.68 -1.55
N LEU A 67 -14.12 18.37 -1.73
CA LEU A 67 -14.20 17.74 -3.02
C LEU A 67 -15.62 17.83 -3.62
N GLU A 68 -16.68 17.70 -2.81
CA GLU A 68 -18.07 17.89 -3.18
C GLU A 68 -18.38 19.35 -3.54
N GLU A 69 -17.78 20.30 -2.85
CA GLU A 69 -17.83 21.73 -3.15
C GLU A 69 -17.11 22.09 -4.47
N GLY A 70 -16.46 21.12 -5.11
CA GLY A 70 -15.81 21.27 -6.42
C GLY A 70 -14.38 21.79 -6.36
N ALA A 71 -13.71 21.63 -5.20
CA ALA A 71 -12.30 22.02 -5.06
C ALA A 71 -11.39 21.31 -6.07
N ASP A 72 -10.39 22.03 -6.56
CA ASP A 72 -9.33 21.45 -7.39
C ASP A 72 -8.31 20.73 -6.52
N VAL A 73 -8.10 19.43 -6.79
CA VAL A 73 -7.17 18.61 -6.02
C VAL A 73 -6.01 18.15 -6.91
N LYS A 74 -4.79 18.23 -6.37
CA LYS A 74 -3.55 17.81 -7.03
C LYS A 74 -2.66 17.09 -6.01
N THR A 75 -1.91 16.10 -6.46
CA THR A 75 -0.94 15.39 -5.61
C THR A 75 0.49 15.74 -6.01
N THR A 76 1.39 15.66 -5.05
CA THR A 76 2.83 15.73 -5.25
C THR A 76 3.53 14.62 -4.45
N GLN A 77 4.77 14.33 -4.80
CA GLN A 77 5.61 13.50 -3.94
C GLN A 77 6.11 14.31 -2.73
N PRO A 78 6.51 13.67 -1.63
CA PRO A 78 7.21 14.35 -0.54
C PRO A 78 8.45 15.08 -1.05
N ALA A 79 8.76 16.23 -0.47
CA ALA A 79 10.00 16.92 -0.80
C ALA A 79 11.22 16.06 -0.39
N PRO A 80 12.29 15.99 -1.19
CA PRO A 80 13.48 15.23 -0.84
C PRO A 80 14.02 15.54 0.57
N GLY A 81 13.97 16.82 0.98
CA GLY A 81 14.39 17.24 2.32
C GLY A 81 13.58 16.59 3.44
N ASP A 82 12.27 16.49 3.28
CA ASP A 82 11.39 15.87 4.28
C ASP A 82 11.65 14.35 4.42
N VAL A 83 11.96 13.70 3.30
CA VAL A 83 12.34 12.27 3.29
C VAL A 83 13.65 12.07 4.03
N LEU A 84 14.67 12.88 3.75
CA LEU A 84 15.97 12.83 4.41
C LEU A 84 15.85 13.13 5.91
N GLU A 85 15.06 14.13 6.30
CA GLU A 85 14.83 14.46 7.71
C GLU A 85 14.19 13.30 8.47
N LEU A 86 13.19 12.62 7.86
CA LEU A 86 12.59 11.42 8.44
C LEU A 86 13.63 10.32 8.64
N TRP A 87 14.43 10.01 7.61
CA TRP A 87 15.41 8.94 7.67
C TRP A 87 16.53 9.25 8.68
N ASP A 88 17.06 10.47 8.67
CA ASP A 88 18.10 10.90 9.63
C ASP A 88 17.60 10.82 11.07
N ARG A 89 16.34 11.16 11.32
CA ARG A 89 15.73 11.03 12.64
C ARG A 89 15.61 9.56 13.07
N ILE A 90 15.17 8.66 12.18
CA ILE A 90 15.06 7.24 12.45
C ILE A 90 16.43 6.62 12.74
N LEU A 91 17.43 6.95 11.91
CA LEU A 91 18.77 6.37 12.00
C LEU A 91 19.61 6.86 13.20
N LYS A 92 19.06 7.73 14.05
CA LYS A 92 19.65 8.05 15.38
C LYS A 92 19.47 6.89 16.37
N ASP A 93 18.37 6.14 16.24
CA ASP A 93 17.97 5.09 17.18
C ASP A 93 18.01 3.69 16.55
N TYR A 94 18.22 3.59 15.23
CA TYR A 94 18.26 2.35 14.46
C TYR A 94 19.53 2.26 13.61
N ASP A 95 20.01 1.04 13.40
CA ASP A 95 21.21 0.79 12.59
C ASP A 95 20.89 0.84 11.09
N GLU A 96 19.71 0.32 10.69
CA GLU A 96 19.24 0.22 9.31
C GLU A 96 17.77 0.60 9.21
N LEU A 97 17.35 0.98 8.01
CA LEU A 97 15.99 1.33 7.67
C LEU A 97 15.53 0.58 6.42
N VAL A 98 14.38 -0.07 6.49
CA VAL A 98 13.62 -0.54 5.31
C VAL A 98 12.50 0.45 5.04
N TYR A 99 12.58 1.17 3.93
CA TYR A 99 11.57 2.14 3.49
C TYR A 99 10.77 1.57 2.32
N ILE A 100 9.46 1.46 2.49
CA ILE A 100 8.53 0.82 1.54
C ILE A 100 7.53 1.88 1.04
N PRO A 101 7.87 2.68 0.02
CA PRO A 101 6.96 3.66 -0.57
C PRO A 101 5.93 2.99 -1.49
N MET A 102 4.88 3.73 -1.85
CA MET A 102 3.91 3.29 -2.85
C MET A 102 4.56 2.96 -4.20
N SER A 103 3.86 2.18 -5.01
CA SER A 103 4.29 1.73 -6.34
C SER A 103 4.95 2.83 -7.18
N SER A 104 6.13 2.54 -7.75
CA SER A 104 6.83 3.41 -8.69
C SER A 104 6.02 3.71 -9.96
N GLY A 105 5.10 2.84 -10.34
CA GLY A 105 4.21 3.08 -11.47
C GLY A 105 3.10 4.12 -11.20
N LEU A 106 2.86 4.48 -9.93
CA LEU A 106 1.83 5.43 -9.50
C LEU A 106 2.43 6.77 -9.05
N SER A 107 3.66 6.78 -8.56
CA SER A 107 4.36 7.98 -8.09
C SER A 107 5.87 7.86 -8.29
N SER A 108 6.53 8.97 -8.63
CA SER A 108 8.00 9.07 -8.69
C SER A 108 8.66 9.06 -7.30
N SER A 109 7.89 9.05 -6.20
CA SER A 109 8.43 9.07 -4.83
C SER A 109 9.35 7.88 -4.55
N CYS A 110 9.04 6.70 -5.10
CA CYS A 110 9.89 5.52 -4.95
C CYS A 110 11.25 5.70 -5.63
N GLU A 111 11.27 6.19 -6.88
CA GLU A 111 12.52 6.43 -7.63
C GLU A 111 13.37 7.51 -6.96
N THR A 112 12.74 8.58 -6.49
CA THR A 112 13.41 9.63 -5.71
C THR A 112 14.02 9.05 -4.44
N ALA A 113 13.28 8.21 -3.70
CA ALA A 113 13.79 7.56 -2.50
C ALA A 113 14.98 6.63 -2.79
N VAL A 114 14.92 5.84 -3.88
CA VAL A 114 16.05 4.99 -4.31
C VAL A 114 17.31 5.82 -4.59
N MET A 115 17.15 6.97 -5.22
CA MET A 115 18.27 7.87 -5.50
C MET A 115 18.86 8.45 -4.19
N LEU A 116 18.02 8.93 -3.29
CA LEU A 116 18.45 9.48 -1.99
C LEU A 116 19.15 8.43 -1.10
N ALA A 117 18.71 7.17 -1.16
CA ALA A 117 19.28 6.09 -0.36
C ALA A 117 20.74 5.76 -0.70
N GLN A 118 21.24 6.19 -1.86
CA GLN A 118 22.64 5.96 -2.29
C GLN A 118 23.63 6.65 -1.34
N ASP A 119 23.25 7.75 -0.72
CA ASP A 119 24.11 8.52 0.19
C ASP A 119 24.20 7.90 1.60
N TYR A 120 23.40 6.86 1.88
CA TYR A 120 23.34 6.22 3.20
C TYR A 120 24.22 4.97 3.34
N GLY A 121 25.07 4.66 2.36
CA GLY A 121 26.05 3.57 2.43
C GLY A 121 25.43 2.18 2.68
N GLY A 122 24.20 1.94 2.20
CA GLY A 122 23.48 0.69 2.37
C GLY A 122 22.61 0.60 3.63
N ARG A 123 22.68 1.59 4.54
CA ARG A 123 21.84 1.61 5.77
C ARG A 123 20.36 1.84 5.48
N VAL A 124 20.00 2.41 4.36
CA VAL A 124 18.61 2.59 3.91
C VAL A 124 18.34 1.68 2.73
N GLN A 125 17.41 0.76 2.90
CA GLN A 125 16.94 -0.15 1.86
C GLN A 125 15.55 0.29 1.39
N VAL A 126 15.46 0.86 0.19
CA VAL A 126 14.19 1.25 -0.42
C VAL A 126 13.61 0.07 -1.19
N VAL A 127 12.36 -0.30 -0.90
CA VAL A 127 11.66 -1.45 -1.50
C VAL A 127 10.68 -0.97 -2.56
N ASN A 128 10.86 -1.39 -3.80
CA ASN A 128 9.89 -1.18 -4.87
C ASN A 128 9.11 -2.47 -5.16
N ASN A 129 8.16 -2.79 -4.29
CA ASN A 129 7.31 -3.97 -4.49
C ASN A 129 6.00 -3.68 -5.24
N GLN A 130 5.87 -2.47 -5.79
CA GLN A 130 4.76 -2.06 -6.65
C GLN A 130 3.37 -2.23 -6.01
N ARG A 131 3.26 -2.06 -4.68
CA ARG A 131 2.03 -2.15 -3.92
C ARG A 131 1.51 -0.77 -3.49
N ILE A 132 0.26 -0.71 -3.06
CA ILE A 132 -0.43 0.48 -2.58
C ILE A 132 -1.56 0.08 -1.63
N SER A 133 -2.04 1.00 -0.78
CA SER A 133 -3.18 0.80 0.13
C SER A 133 -2.96 -0.40 1.05
N VAL A 134 -3.99 -1.16 1.35
CA VAL A 134 -3.95 -2.31 2.26
C VAL A 134 -2.91 -3.37 1.89
N THR A 135 -2.52 -3.48 0.60
CA THR A 135 -1.44 -4.38 0.19
C THR A 135 -0.05 -3.82 0.52
N LEU A 136 0.12 -2.49 0.50
CA LEU A 136 1.33 -1.82 0.97
C LEU A 136 1.42 -1.89 2.51
N ARG A 137 0.28 -1.73 3.21
CA ARG A 137 0.18 -1.97 4.65
C ARG A 137 0.67 -3.38 4.99
N GLN A 138 0.19 -4.41 4.28
CA GLN A 138 0.64 -5.78 4.50
C GLN A 138 2.15 -5.92 4.31
N SER A 139 2.73 -5.27 3.29
CA SER A 139 4.18 -5.29 3.08
C SER A 139 4.97 -4.69 4.24
N ALA A 140 4.45 -3.63 4.87
CA ALA A 140 5.09 -3.05 6.04
C ALA A 140 5.03 -3.97 7.26
N LEU A 141 3.91 -4.68 7.46
CA LEU A 141 3.76 -5.70 8.50
C LEU A 141 4.66 -6.92 8.24
N ASP A 142 4.74 -7.37 6.99
CA ASP A 142 5.62 -8.47 6.58
C ASP A 142 7.10 -8.13 6.82
N ALA A 143 7.51 -6.89 6.47
CA ALA A 143 8.86 -6.41 6.73
C ALA A 143 9.20 -6.42 8.23
N GLN A 144 8.24 -6.01 9.06
CA GLN A 144 8.42 -6.01 10.52
C GLN A 144 8.57 -7.43 11.07
N ALA A 145 7.73 -8.35 10.59
CA ALA A 145 7.81 -9.76 10.99
C ALA A 145 9.15 -10.41 10.55
N LEU A 146 9.62 -10.10 9.34
CA LEU A 146 10.92 -10.57 8.84
C LEU A 146 12.08 -9.99 9.66
N ALA A 147 12.04 -8.70 10.01
CA ALA A 147 13.05 -8.09 10.89
C ALA A 147 13.07 -8.76 12.28
N ALA A 148 11.89 -9.04 12.86
CA ALA A 148 11.76 -9.75 14.11
C ALA A 148 12.28 -11.21 14.03
N ALA A 149 12.19 -11.84 12.86
CA ALA A 149 12.76 -13.15 12.57
C ALA A 149 14.29 -13.14 12.29
N GLY A 150 14.93 -11.96 12.39
CA GLY A 150 16.37 -11.81 12.25
C GLY A 150 16.88 -11.66 10.81
N ARG A 151 16.00 -11.33 9.85
CA ARG A 151 16.43 -11.01 8.49
C ARG A 151 17.07 -9.63 8.46
N SER A 152 18.14 -9.48 7.67
CA SER A 152 18.77 -8.18 7.38
C SER A 152 17.86 -7.29 6.52
N ALA A 153 18.08 -5.98 6.54
CA ALA A 153 17.33 -5.04 5.72
C ALA A 153 17.43 -5.37 4.21
N ALA A 154 18.59 -5.82 3.75
CA ALA A 154 18.80 -6.23 2.36
C ALA A 154 18.01 -7.51 2.00
N GLU A 155 17.94 -8.51 2.88
CA GLU A 155 17.13 -9.72 2.68
C GLU A 155 15.64 -9.40 2.66
N ILE A 156 15.16 -8.51 3.56
CA ILE A 156 13.78 -8.04 3.59
C ILE A 156 13.42 -7.38 2.27
N LYS A 157 14.26 -6.45 1.80
CA LYS A 157 14.07 -5.80 0.49
C LYS A 157 13.97 -6.82 -0.63
N ALA A 158 14.94 -7.74 -0.73
CA ALA A 158 14.99 -8.74 -1.79
C ALA A 158 13.73 -9.62 -1.81
N LEU A 159 13.25 -10.07 -0.63
CA LEU A 159 12.07 -10.91 -0.52
C LEU A 159 10.80 -10.17 -0.91
N LEU A 160 10.61 -8.94 -0.43
CA LEU A 160 9.43 -8.14 -0.77
C LEU A 160 9.37 -7.77 -2.25
N GLU A 161 10.50 -7.50 -2.89
CA GLU A 161 10.57 -7.24 -4.32
C GLU A 161 10.37 -8.50 -5.17
N GLN A 162 10.87 -9.66 -4.71
CA GLN A 162 10.64 -10.95 -5.36
C GLN A 162 9.14 -11.32 -5.38
N THR A 163 8.44 -11.04 -4.30
CA THR A 163 7.02 -11.39 -4.12
C THR A 163 6.05 -10.27 -4.55
N LYS A 164 6.51 -9.29 -5.30
CA LYS A 164 5.69 -8.14 -5.70
C LYS A 164 4.40 -8.50 -6.46
N PHE A 165 4.42 -9.58 -7.24
CA PHE A 165 3.27 -10.07 -8.00
C PHE A 165 2.40 -11.10 -7.26
N ASP A 166 2.75 -11.42 -6.00
CA ASP A 166 1.95 -12.28 -5.13
C ASP A 166 0.83 -11.48 -4.43
N SER A 167 0.37 -10.42 -5.08
CA SER A 167 -0.71 -9.57 -4.61
C SER A 167 -1.53 -9.06 -5.79
N ASP A 168 -2.84 -8.94 -5.60
CA ASP A 168 -3.78 -8.47 -6.61
C ASP A 168 -4.83 -7.57 -5.97
N ILE A 169 -5.18 -6.48 -6.63
CA ILE A 169 -6.20 -5.52 -6.21
C ILE A 169 -7.24 -5.40 -7.30
N TYR A 170 -8.51 -5.56 -6.94
CA TYR A 170 -9.64 -5.23 -7.80
C TYR A 170 -10.43 -4.09 -7.18
N ILE A 171 -10.70 -3.04 -7.97
CA ILE A 171 -11.37 -1.83 -7.52
C ILE A 171 -12.41 -1.38 -8.53
N THR A 172 -13.57 -0.99 -8.05
CA THR A 172 -14.56 -0.27 -8.84
C THR A 172 -14.71 1.14 -8.31
N VAL A 173 -14.93 2.10 -9.22
CA VAL A 173 -15.05 3.52 -8.92
C VAL A 173 -16.43 4.04 -9.30
N ASP A 174 -16.90 5.05 -8.60
CA ASP A 174 -18.19 5.67 -8.92
C ASP A 174 -18.13 6.40 -10.26
N THR A 175 -17.02 7.06 -10.54
CA THR A 175 -16.77 7.81 -11.77
C THR A 175 -15.30 7.71 -12.21
N LEU A 176 -15.07 7.69 -13.52
CA LEU A 176 -13.72 7.74 -14.10
C LEU A 176 -13.15 9.18 -14.22
N LYS A 177 -13.89 10.20 -13.79
CA LYS A 177 -13.49 11.61 -13.91
C LYS A 177 -12.13 11.88 -13.30
N TYR A 178 -11.92 11.43 -12.05
CA TYR A 178 -10.70 11.66 -11.29
C TYR A 178 -9.51 10.87 -11.85
N LEU A 179 -9.71 9.60 -12.21
CA LEU A 179 -8.68 8.74 -12.81
C LEU A 179 -8.16 9.29 -14.12
N LYS A 180 -9.06 9.79 -14.99
CA LYS A 180 -8.68 10.40 -16.27
C LYS A 180 -7.86 11.67 -16.07
N LYS A 181 -8.25 12.52 -15.11
CA LYS A 181 -7.50 13.73 -14.74
C LYS A 181 -6.13 13.40 -14.17
N GLY A 182 -6.05 12.36 -13.34
CA GLY A 182 -4.84 11.97 -12.61
C GLY A 182 -3.77 11.25 -13.43
N GLY A 183 -4.13 10.59 -14.53
CA GLY A 183 -3.18 9.88 -15.40
C GLY A 183 -2.50 8.66 -14.75
N ARG A 184 -3.06 8.06 -13.69
CA ARG A 184 -2.52 6.89 -12.97
C ARG A 184 -3.14 5.57 -13.41
N CYS A 185 -3.76 5.57 -14.58
CA CYS A 185 -4.31 4.35 -15.19
C CYS A 185 -3.70 4.13 -16.59
N THR A 186 -3.84 2.89 -17.07
CA THR A 186 -3.41 2.56 -18.45
C THR A 186 -4.29 3.25 -19.48
N PRO A 187 -3.81 3.42 -20.73
CA PRO A 187 -4.64 3.93 -21.83
C PRO A 187 -5.94 3.13 -22.01
N ALA A 188 -5.92 1.81 -21.78
CA ALA A 188 -7.09 0.96 -21.87
C ALA A 188 -8.14 1.31 -20.80
N ALA A 189 -7.72 1.55 -19.55
CA ALA A 189 -8.61 2.01 -18.49
C ALA A 189 -9.13 3.43 -18.75
N ALA A 190 -8.27 4.33 -19.23
CA ALA A 190 -8.67 5.71 -19.60
C ALA A 190 -9.66 5.75 -20.77
N ALA A 191 -9.57 4.80 -21.71
CA ALA A 191 -10.46 4.69 -22.87
C ALA A 191 -11.87 4.16 -22.54
N ILE A 192 -12.11 3.67 -21.33
CA ILE A 192 -13.45 3.30 -20.87
C ILE A 192 -14.32 4.55 -20.90
N GLY A 193 -15.30 4.55 -21.79
CA GLY A 193 -16.19 5.71 -22.00
C GLY A 193 -17.05 6.03 -20.79
N THR A 194 -17.55 7.27 -20.71
CA THR A 194 -18.59 7.67 -19.76
C THR A 194 -19.94 7.21 -20.29
N VAL A 195 -20.37 6.04 -19.87
CA VAL A 195 -21.72 5.51 -20.15
C VAL A 195 -22.50 5.57 -18.85
N LEU A 196 -23.78 5.92 -18.96
CA LEU A 196 -24.66 5.95 -17.79
C LEU A 196 -24.68 4.59 -17.09
N ASN A 197 -24.50 4.62 -15.75
CA ASN A 197 -24.47 3.45 -14.88
C ASN A 197 -23.33 2.43 -15.17
N LEU A 198 -22.27 2.86 -15.88
CA LEU A 198 -21.08 2.04 -16.04
C LEU A 198 -20.26 2.07 -14.74
N LYS A 199 -20.00 0.91 -14.18
CA LYS A 199 -19.13 0.68 -13.01
C LYS A 199 -17.98 -0.23 -13.43
N PRO A 200 -16.90 0.30 -13.99
CA PRO A 200 -15.79 -0.52 -14.43
C PRO A 200 -15.07 -1.13 -13.23
N VAL A 201 -14.68 -2.39 -13.36
CA VAL A 201 -13.72 -3.00 -12.47
C VAL A 201 -12.33 -2.80 -13.07
N LEU A 202 -11.44 -2.25 -12.28
CA LEU A 202 -10.03 -2.03 -12.59
C LEU A 202 -9.19 -2.99 -11.74
N ARG A 203 -7.98 -3.26 -12.18
CA ARG A 203 -7.02 -4.15 -11.50
C ARG A 203 -5.70 -3.43 -11.31
N ILE A 204 -5.06 -3.68 -10.17
CA ILE A 204 -3.64 -3.38 -9.97
C ILE A 204 -2.92 -4.70 -9.68
N LYS A 205 -2.05 -5.10 -10.61
CA LYS A 205 -1.04 -6.14 -10.40
C LYS A 205 0.28 -5.61 -10.94
N GLY A 206 1.08 -5.05 -10.06
CA GLY A 206 2.28 -4.32 -10.43
C GLY A 206 2.04 -2.81 -10.51
N GLU A 207 2.36 -2.14 -11.64
CA GLU A 207 2.61 -0.70 -11.67
C GLU A 207 1.37 0.20 -11.61
N LYS A 208 0.36 -0.02 -12.47
CA LYS A 208 -0.75 0.93 -12.71
C LYS A 208 -2.12 0.27 -12.67
N LEU A 209 -3.17 1.11 -12.52
CA LEU A 209 -4.53 0.64 -12.71
C LEU A 209 -4.77 0.28 -14.17
N ASP A 210 -5.22 -0.94 -14.41
CA ASP A 210 -5.59 -1.43 -15.74
C ASP A 210 -7.08 -1.80 -15.79
N ALA A 211 -7.63 -1.83 -17.01
CA ALA A 211 -9.01 -2.25 -17.23
C ALA A 211 -9.13 -3.77 -17.04
N PHE A 212 -10.03 -4.21 -16.16
CA PHE A 212 -10.30 -5.61 -15.95
C PHE A 212 -11.66 -6.04 -16.54
N SER A 213 -12.74 -5.35 -16.15
CA SER A 213 -14.09 -5.68 -16.61
C SER A 213 -14.97 -4.43 -16.74
N LYS A 214 -15.90 -4.47 -17.69
CA LYS A 214 -16.93 -3.45 -17.87
C LYS A 214 -18.25 -3.97 -17.34
N THR A 215 -18.69 -3.46 -16.20
CA THR A 215 -19.95 -3.86 -15.58
C THR A 215 -20.95 -2.72 -15.54
N ARG A 216 -22.24 -3.03 -15.37
CA ARG A 216 -23.31 -2.05 -15.18
C ARG A 216 -23.91 -2.19 -13.79
N GLY A 217 -23.86 -1.10 -13.03
CA GLY A 217 -24.37 -1.03 -11.65
C GLY A 217 -23.46 -1.72 -10.62
N TRP A 218 -23.65 -1.34 -9.39
CA TRP A 218 -22.83 -1.77 -8.24
C TRP A 218 -22.89 -3.28 -7.99
N LYS A 219 -24.08 -3.90 -8.08
CA LYS A 219 -24.24 -5.35 -7.85
C LYS A 219 -23.37 -6.18 -8.81
N ALA A 220 -23.33 -5.81 -10.10
CA ALA A 220 -22.52 -6.52 -11.08
C ALA A 220 -21.02 -6.28 -10.86
N ALA A 221 -20.62 -5.06 -10.46
CA ALA A 221 -19.24 -4.73 -10.18
C ALA A 221 -18.71 -5.46 -8.94
N LYS A 222 -19.45 -5.45 -7.83
CA LYS A 222 -19.11 -6.18 -6.60
C LYS A 222 -18.95 -7.68 -6.88
N LYS A 223 -19.93 -8.29 -7.57
CA LYS A 223 -19.83 -9.69 -7.97
C LYS A 223 -18.60 -9.97 -8.83
N ALA A 224 -18.30 -9.12 -9.82
CA ALA A 224 -17.14 -9.31 -10.68
C ALA A 224 -15.81 -9.21 -9.90
N MET A 225 -15.72 -8.38 -8.87
CA MET A 225 -14.55 -8.31 -8.01
C MET A 225 -14.38 -9.56 -7.14
N ILE A 226 -15.47 -10.07 -6.54
CA ILE A 226 -15.46 -11.32 -5.76
C ILE A 226 -15.04 -12.50 -6.65
N ASP A 227 -15.67 -12.65 -7.82
CA ASP A 227 -15.34 -13.70 -8.78
C ASP A 227 -13.85 -13.61 -9.23
N ALA A 228 -13.33 -12.38 -9.39
CA ALA A 228 -11.93 -12.14 -9.76
C ALA A 228 -10.96 -12.58 -8.66
N ILE A 229 -11.25 -12.31 -7.39
CA ILE A 229 -10.44 -12.82 -6.26
C ILE A 229 -10.46 -14.35 -6.22
N LEU A 230 -11.61 -14.99 -6.34
CA LEU A 230 -11.72 -16.46 -6.36
C LEU A 230 -10.89 -17.06 -7.51
N GLN A 231 -10.96 -16.45 -8.70
CA GLN A 231 -10.18 -16.88 -9.86
C GLN A 231 -8.67 -16.65 -9.65
N THR A 232 -8.29 -15.53 -9.04
CA THR A 232 -6.89 -15.26 -8.72
C THR A 232 -6.33 -16.29 -7.74
N ILE A 233 -7.07 -16.61 -6.67
CA ILE A 233 -6.68 -17.64 -5.70
C ILE A 233 -6.50 -18.99 -6.41
N ALA A 234 -7.47 -19.40 -7.21
CA ALA A 234 -7.43 -20.70 -7.91
C ALA A 234 -6.28 -20.81 -8.93
N ARG A 235 -5.96 -19.73 -9.63
CA ARG A 235 -4.96 -19.71 -10.70
C ARG A 235 -3.54 -19.44 -10.19
N ASP A 236 -3.38 -18.40 -9.33
CA ASP A 236 -2.08 -17.88 -8.97
C ASP A 236 -1.59 -18.46 -7.61
N PHE A 237 -2.51 -18.94 -6.76
CA PHE A 237 -2.23 -19.46 -5.42
C PHE A 237 -2.82 -20.86 -5.18
N PRO A 238 -2.64 -21.83 -6.11
CA PRO A 238 -3.28 -23.14 -6.03
C PRO A 238 -2.81 -24.01 -4.85
N ASP A 239 -1.69 -23.65 -4.23
CA ASP A 239 -1.11 -24.29 -3.06
C ASP A 239 -1.61 -23.70 -1.73
N CYS A 240 -2.28 -22.56 -1.75
CA CYS A 240 -2.85 -21.91 -0.56
C CYS A 240 -4.17 -22.58 -0.16
N ARG A 241 -4.38 -22.78 1.15
CA ARG A 241 -5.51 -23.55 1.69
C ARG A 241 -6.42 -22.77 2.62
N GLY A 242 -5.95 -21.70 3.21
CA GLY A 242 -6.69 -20.97 4.21
C GLY A 242 -6.13 -19.58 4.52
N PRO A 243 -6.66 -18.94 5.56
CA PRO A 243 -6.28 -17.60 5.96
C PRO A 243 -4.82 -17.48 6.45
N GLU A 244 -4.19 -18.59 6.79
CA GLU A 244 -2.76 -18.65 7.11
C GLU A 244 -1.85 -18.49 5.89
N ASP A 245 -2.37 -18.79 4.69
CA ASP A 245 -1.63 -18.70 3.43
C ASP A 245 -1.96 -17.43 2.63
N LEU A 246 -3.10 -16.78 2.93
CA LEU A 246 -3.62 -15.64 2.16
C LEU A 246 -4.17 -14.54 3.07
N HIS A 247 -3.77 -13.30 2.80
CA HIS A 247 -4.38 -12.12 3.38
C HIS A 247 -5.43 -11.55 2.42
N LEU A 248 -6.68 -11.49 2.86
CA LEU A 248 -7.74 -10.74 2.19
C LEU A 248 -7.92 -9.39 2.88
N ALA A 249 -8.08 -8.35 2.09
CA ALA A 249 -8.35 -7.02 2.62
C ALA A 249 -9.25 -6.22 1.69
N ALA A 250 -9.85 -5.15 2.22
CA ALA A 250 -10.71 -4.24 1.48
C ALA A 250 -10.26 -2.80 1.66
N ALA A 251 -10.62 -1.95 0.71
CA ALA A 251 -10.42 -0.52 0.83
C ALA A 251 -11.60 0.24 0.22
N PHE A 252 -11.79 1.48 0.67
CA PHE A 252 -12.91 2.30 0.21
C PHE A 252 -12.57 3.79 0.16
N THR A 253 -13.42 4.59 -0.51
CA THR A 253 -13.44 6.06 -0.42
C THR A 253 -14.86 6.54 -0.13
N GLY A 254 -14.99 7.67 0.58
CA GLY A 254 -16.29 8.26 0.92
C GLY A 254 -16.91 7.62 2.16
N GLU A 255 -18.22 7.38 2.11
CA GLU A 255 -19.03 7.04 3.28
C GLU A 255 -18.70 5.68 3.92
N ALA A 256 -18.51 5.69 5.24
CA ALA A 256 -18.18 4.51 6.03
C ALA A 256 -19.34 3.49 6.09
N GLU A 257 -20.60 3.94 6.09
CA GLU A 257 -21.77 3.05 6.13
C GLU A 257 -21.82 2.13 4.90
N SER A 258 -21.70 2.71 3.72
CA SER A 258 -21.66 1.98 2.45
C SER A 258 -20.41 1.11 2.29
N ALA A 259 -19.31 1.45 2.99
CA ALA A 259 -18.14 0.59 3.08
C ALA A 259 -18.38 -0.62 3.97
N GLN A 260 -19.10 -0.44 5.09
CA GLN A 260 -19.46 -1.55 5.99
C GLN A 260 -20.36 -2.58 5.32
N GLU A 261 -21.30 -2.14 4.46
CA GLU A 261 -22.07 -3.08 3.62
C GLU A 261 -21.17 -3.92 2.72
N TRP A 262 -20.15 -3.27 2.11
CA TRP A 262 -19.18 -3.98 1.27
C TRP A 262 -18.36 -4.99 2.06
N LEU A 263 -17.92 -4.65 3.25
CA LEU A 263 -17.20 -5.57 4.14
C LEU A 263 -18.06 -6.79 4.46
N SER A 264 -19.33 -6.59 4.82
CA SER A 264 -20.26 -7.70 5.14
C SER A 264 -20.47 -8.64 3.94
N GLU A 265 -20.57 -8.10 2.72
CA GLU A 265 -20.66 -8.91 1.48
C GLU A 265 -19.38 -9.74 1.25
N LEU A 266 -18.21 -9.18 1.58
CA LEU A 266 -16.94 -9.90 1.48
C LEU A 266 -16.80 -11.00 2.53
N GLU A 267 -17.20 -10.74 3.77
CA GLU A 267 -17.20 -11.74 4.86
C GLU A 267 -18.13 -12.93 4.54
N GLU A 268 -19.26 -12.65 3.90
CA GLU A 268 -20.16 -13.70 3.40
C GLU A 268 -19.53 -14.50 2.23
N ALA A 269 -18.83 -13.82 1.32
CA ALA A 269 -18.20 -14.44 0.16
C ALA A 269 -16.95 -15.26 0.50
N PHE A 270 -16.24 -14.89 1.57
CA PHE A 270 -14.98 -15.49 2.00
C PHE A 270 -15.03 -15.94 3.47
N PRO A 271 -15.90 -16.92 3.81
CA PRO A 271 -16.08 -17.35 5.20
C PRO A 271 -14.78 -17.89 5.79
N GLY A 272 -14.48 -17.44 7.02
CA GLY A 272 -13.28 -17.85 7.76
C GLY A 272 -12.02 -17.03 7.44
N TYR A 273 -12.06 -16.11 6.49
CA TYR A 273 -10.97 -15.16 6.27
C TYR A 273 -11.20 -13.88 7.08
N PRO A 274 -10.26 -13.46 7.93
CA PRO A 274 -10.30 -12.12 8.52
C PRO A 274 -10.04 -11.10 7.42
N ILE A 275 -10.97 -10.15 7.24
CA ILE A 275 -10.85 -9.12 6.20
C ILE A 275 -10.59 -7.78 6.87
N HIS A 276 -9.37 -7.28 6.72
CA HIS A 276 -9.02 -5.94 7.16
C HIS A 276 -9.53 -4.91 6.14
N MET A 277 -10.15 -3.83 6.60
CA MET A 277 -10.63 -2.76 5.72
C MET A 277 -10.17 -1.39 6.21
N ASP A 278 -9.52 -0.63 5.31
CA ASP A 278 -9.10 0.76 5.54
C ASP A 278 -9.70 1.72 4.50
N PRO A 279 -9.91 3.00 4.85
CA PRO A 279 -10.11 4.02 3.83
C PRO A 279 -8.85 4.17 2.96
N LEU A 280 -9.04 4.45 1.68
CA LEU A 280 -7.93 4.87 0.82
C LEU A 280 -7.37 6.20 1.31
N SER A 281 -6.06 6.38 1.23
CA SER A 281 -5.40 7.63 1.58
C SER A 281 -5.95 8.81 0.78
N LEU A 282 -5.87 10.03 1.34
CA LEU A 282 -6.41 11.23 0.68
C LEU A 282 -5.68 11.53 -0.63
N SER A 283 -4.38 11.29 -0.68
CA SER A 283 -3.60 11.43 -1.91
C SER A 283 -4.05 10.44 -3.00
N VAL A 284 -4.44 9.22 -2.64
CA VAL A 284 -5.07 8.26 -3.56
C VAL A 284 -6.48 8.70 -3.93
N ALA A 285 -7.27 9.18 -2.97
CA ALA A 285 -8.63 9.65 -3.18
C ALA A 285 -8.70 10.83 -4.18
N CYS A 286 -7.66 11.69 -4.25
CA CYS A 286 -7.54 12.72 -5.29
C CYS A 286 -7.66 12.16 -6.72
N HIS A 287 -7.21 10.92 -6.94
CA HIS A 287 -7.23 10.26 -8.25
C HIS A 287 -8.41 9.29 -8.44
N ILE A 288 -8.95 8.77 -7.35
CA ILE A 288 -10.04 7.76 -7.37
C ILE A 288 -11.42 8.44 -7.25
N GLY A 289 -11.51 9.51 -6.46
CA GLY A 289 -12.77 10.14 -6.09
C GLY A 289 -13.53 9.38 -5.00
N PRO A 290 -14.69 9.91 -4.55
CA PRO A 290 -15.53 9.25 -3.56
C PRO A 290 -16.23 8.02 -4.13
N GLY A 291 -16.70 7.13 -3.26
CA GLY A 291 -17.56 6.00 -3.58
C GLY A 291 -16.85 4.76 -4.14
N ALA A 292 -15.51 4.70 -4.14
CA ALA A 292 -14.81 3.50 -4.60
C ALA A 292 -14.90 2.35 -3.58
N ARG A 293 -14.86 1.12 -4.10
CA ARG A 293 -14.76 -0.13 -3.32
C ARG A 293 -13.70 -1.02 -3.93
N ALA A 294 -12.83 -1.54 -3.10
CA ALA A 294 -11.77 -2.45 -3.50
C ALA A 294 -11.76 -3.70 -2.64
N VAL A 295 -11.25 -4.78 -3.22
CA VAL A 295 -10.89 -6.02 -2.52
C VAL A 295 -9.55 -6.50 -3.03
N THR A 296 -8.76 -7.10 -2.15
CA THR A 296 -7.40 -7.54 -2.44
C THR A 296 -7.16 -8.94 -1.93
N VAL A 297 -6.24 -9.63 -2.59
CA VAL A 297 -5.65 -10.86 -2.08
C VAL A 297 -4.14 -10.74 -2.14
N THR A 298 -3.46 -11.17 -1.08
CA THR A 298 -2.00 -11.20 -0.99
C THR A 298 -1.58 -12.55 -0.41
N ARG A 299 -0.61 -13.21 -1.04
CA ARG A 299 -0.01 -14.42 -0.46
C ARG A 299 0.72 -14.05 0.83
N ALA A 300 0.47 -14.79 1.90
CA ALA A 300 1.22 -14.65 3.15
C ALA A 300 2.69 -15.07 2.95
N LEU A 301 3.60 -14.29 3.49
CA LEU A 301 5.01 -14.66 3.49
C LEU A 301 5.25 -15.78 4.52
N ARG A 302 5.98 -16.79 4.11
CA ARG A 302 6.49 -17.82 5.03
C ARG A 302 7.80 -17.30 5.63
N ILE A 303 7.78 -16.99 6.91
CA ILE A 303 8.87 -16.40 7.69
C ILE A 303 9.74 -17.53 8.28
#